data_583596d93ebd873ede828894d6fe05ed
#
_entry.id   583596d93ebd873ede828894d6fe05ed
#
_cell.length_a   1.000
_cell.length_b   1.000
_cell.length_c   1.000
_cell.angle_alpha   90.00
_cell.angle_beta   90.00
_cell.angle_gamma   90.00
#
_symmetry.space_group_name_H-M   'P 1'
#
loop_
_entity.id
_entity.type
_entity.pdbx_description
1 polymer ?
#
loop_
_entity_poly.entity_id
_entity_poly.type
_entity_poly.pdbx_seq_one_letter_code
_entity_poly.pdbx_strand_id
1 'polypeptide(L)'
;MSDADALLGEEPSSGVAPTDEAHELPQDWEFAERILKRLNPRNQQDVYDMAARDSKNGGMLITLMVVVWWLFIGGSSDDLSAGDSVFFSLNFEQAALAVMVLSLFSALLTEFSRDMGKILPSTAAGGMLILAGLYVAEPFVSSLVISNSDLEIQVAMWRTLRLGLLWGGTTYGSNLIVNALLLKWLIRFLDANDYDFSERNEPPARRPSSIDASD
;
A
#
# COMPACT_ATOMS: atom_id res chain seq x y z
N MET A 1 -34.35 -73.83 -19.90
CA MET A 1 -33.17 -74.49 -19.37
C MET A 1 -32.04 -73.51 -19.65
N SER A 2 -31.57 -72.82 -18.79
CA SER A 2 -30.71 -72.94 -17.67
C SER A 2 -30.44 -71.54 -17.11
N ASP A 3 -30.74 -71.34 -15.94
CA ASP A 3 -30.09 -70.76 -14.79
C ASP A 3 -28.87 -69.87 -15.08
N ALA A 4 -29.02 -68.65 -14.78
CA ALA A 4 -27.98 -67.80 -14.22
C ALA A 4 -28.63 -66.62 -13.51
N ASP A 5 -29.33 -66.94 -12.47
CA ASP A 5 -29.61 -66.01 -11.35
C ASP A 5 -28.37 -65.85 -10.49
N ALA A 6 -28.34 -64.75 -9.82
CA ALA A 6 -27.46 -64.45 -8.69
C ALA A 6 -26.02 -64.04 -8.98
N LEU A 7 -25.85 -62.71 -9.16
CA LEU A 7 -24.82 -61.98 -8.46
C LEU A 7 -25.32 -60.54 -8.20
N LEU A 8 -26.08 -60.41 -7.14
CA LEU A 8 -26.34 -59.17 -6.46
C LEU A 8 -24.97 -58.68 -5.90
N GLY A 9 -24.32 -57.85 -6.71
CA GLY A 9 -23.17 -57.07 -6.23
C GLY A 9 -23.68 -55.96 -5.31
N GLU A 10 -23.31 -56.07 -4.06
CA GLU A 10 -23.45 -55.00 -3.04
C GLU A 10 -22.81 -53.72 -3.62
N GLU A 11 -23.63 -52.70 -3.75
CA GLU A 11 -23.13 -51.34 -3.98
C GLU A 11 -22.26 -50.93 -2.75
N PRO A 12 -20.99 -50.54 -2.95
CA PRO A 12 -20.25 -49.92 -1.88
C PRO A 12 -20.93 -48.58 -1.58
N SER A 13 -21.53 -48.50 -0.42
CA SER A 13 -21.93 -47.28 0.23
C SER A 13 -20.77 -46.28 0.13
N SER A 14 -20.81 -45.41 -0.89
CA SER A 14 -19.91 -44.29 -0.99
C SER A 14 -20.20 -43.38 0.20
N GLY A 15 -19.45 -43.56 1.26
CA GLY A 15 -19.37 -42.61 2.34
C GLY A 15 -18.95 -41.27 1.70
N VAL A 16 -19.93 -40.42 1.51
CA VAL A 16 -19.72 -39.00 1.25
C VAL A 16 -18.95 -38.48 2.45
N ALA A 17 -17.61 -38.42 2.28
CA ALA A 17 -16.80 -37.65 3.19
C ALA A 17 -17.43 -36.24 3.28
N PRO A 18 -17.59 -35.69 4.48
CA PRO A 18 -18.01 -34.30 4.57
C PRO A 18 -16.95 -33.50 3.83
N THR A 19 -17.31 -33.04 2.66
CA THR A 19 -16.55 -32.02 1.96
C THR A 19 -16.62 -30.84 2.94
N ASP A 20 -15.51 -30.57 3.64
CA ASP A 20 -15.25 -29.28 4.24
C ASP A 20 -15.28 -28.29 3.08
N GLU A 21 -16.47 -27.89 2.69
CA GLU A 21 -16.67 -26.66 1.96
C GLU A 21 -16.17 -25.56 2.92
N ALA A 22 -14.85 -25.35 2.91
CA ALA A 22 -14.26 -24.13 3.41
C ALA A 22 -15.04 -23.05 2.66
N HIS A 23 -15.96 -22.42 3.35
CA HIS A 23 -16.76 -21.33 2.85
C HIS A 23 -15.74 -20.25 2.44
N GLU A 24 -15.32 -20.29 1.15
CA GLU A 24 -14.43 -19.26 0.59
C GLU A 24 -15.20 -17.95 0.76
N LEU A 25 -14.79 -17.19 1.75
CA LEU A 25 -15.32 -15.85 1.97
C LEU A 25 -15.16 -15.07 0.67
N PRO A 26 -16.17 -14.31 0.23
CA PRO A 26 -16.02 -13.44 -0.93
C PRO A 26 -14.72 -12.62 -0.80
N GLN A 27 -13.99 -12.43 -1.90
CA GLN A 27 -12.68 -11.76 -1.90
C GLN A 27 -12.71 -10.41 -1.16
N ASP A 28 -13.84 -9.73 -1.18
CA ASP A 28 -14.05 -8.45 -0.48
C ASP A 28 -14.02 -8.62 1.05
N TRP A 29 -14.53 -9.73 1.59
CA TRP A 29 -14.48 -10.05 3.01
C TRP A 29 -13.06 -10.38 3.47
N GLU A 30 -12.31 -11.17 2.72
CA GLU A 30 -10.90 -11.43 3.02
C GLU A 30 -10.08 -10.14 3.03
N PHE A 31 -10.35 -9.25 2.09
CA PHE A 31 -9.70 -7.96 2.01
C PHE A 31 -10.04 -7.08 3.22
N ALA A 32 -11.33 -6.97 3.57
CA ALA A 32 -11.79 -6.23 4.74
C ALA A 32 -11.20 -6.78 6.04
N GLU A 33 -11.17 -8.11 6.21
CA GLU A 33 -10.61 -8.77 7.39
C GLU A 33 -9.10 -8.50 7.54
N ARG A 34 -8.34 -8.53 6.44
CA ARG A 34 -6.90 -8.19 6.47
C ARG A 34 -6.68 -6.75 6.93
N ILE A 35 -7.48 -5.80 6.44
CA ILE A 35 -7.41 -4.40 6.87
C ILE A 35 -7.77 -4.28 8.36
N LEU A 36 -8.87 -4.90 8.80
CA LEU A 36 -9.30 -4.91 10.18
C LEU A 36 -8.25 -5.52 11.12
N LYS A 37 -7.62 -6.63 10.72
CA LYS A 37 -6.56 -7.28 11.48
C LYS A 37 -5.31 -6.41 11.60
N ARG A 38 -4.96 -5.68 10.53
CA ARG A 38 -3.80 -4.79 10.49
C ARG A 38 -3.98 -3.57 11.38
N LEU A 39 -5.14 -2.92 11.29
CA LEU A 39 -5.41 -1.65 11.97
C LEU A 39 -5.94 -1.84 13.38
N ASN A 40 -6.53 -3.00 13.66
CA ASN A 40 -7.11 -3.40 14.94
C ASN A 40 -7.99 -2.30 15.59
N PRO A 41 -8.98 -1.73 14.86
CA PRO A 41 -9.87 -0.73 15.41
C PRO A 41 -10.74 -1.35 16.51
N ARG A 42 -11.04 -0.57 17.54
CA ARG A 42 -11.87 -1.01 18.67
C ARG A 42 -13.37 -0.93 18.37
N ASN A 43 -13.74 0.05 17.58
CA ASN A 43 -15.13 0.29 17.17
C ASN A 43 -15.14 1.02 15.82
N GLN A 44 -16.34 1.19 15.27
CA GLN A 44 -16.54 1.88 14.00
C GLN A 44 -16.09 3.35 14.07
N GLN A 45 -16.31 4.03 15.18
CA GLN A 45 -15.90 5.42 15.36
C GLN A 45 -14.37 5.57 15.27
N ASP A 46 -13.62 4.60 15.80
CA ASP A 46 -12.16 4.58 15.72
C ASP A 46 -11.67 4.51 14.26
N VAL A 47 -12.37 3.75 13.40
CA VAL A 47 -12.07 3.70 11.95
C VAL A 47 -12.30 5.06 11.29
N TYR A 48 -13.40 5.76 11.64
CA TYR A 48 -13.68 7.10 11.15
C TYR A 48 -12.61 8.11 11.57
N ASP A 49 -12.21 8.07 12.83
CA ASP A 49 -11.21 8.98 13.40
C ASP A 49 -9.82 8.76 12.76
N MET A 50 -9.44 7.50 12.53
CA MET A 50 -8.22 7.14 11.81
C MET A 50 -8.27 7.66 10.36
N ALA A 51 -9.37 7.43 9.65
CA ALA A 51 -9.54 7.88 8.26
C ALA A 51 -9.49 9.41 8.15
N ALA A 52 -10.14 10.12 9.06
CA ALA A 52 -10.15 11.58 9.10
C ALA A 52 -8.75 12.15 9.39
N ARG A 53 -8.04 11.57 10.36
CA ARG A 53 -6.67 11.98 10.72
C ARG A 53 -5.71 11.77 9.56
N ASP A 54 -5.72 10.59 8.94
CA ASP A 54 -4.80 10.25 7.86
C ASP A 54 -5.10 11.06 6.60
N SER A 55 -6.38 11.29 6.28
CA SER A 55 -6.80 12.17 5.18
C SER A 55 -6.34 13.60 5.39
N LYS A 56 -6.54 14.16 6.59
CA LYS A 56 -6.12 15.52 6.93
C LYS A 56 -4.61 15.68 6.86
N ASN A 57 -3.86 14.78 7.51
CA ASN A 57 -2.40 14.86 7.57
C ASN A 57 -1.78 14.61 6.19
N GLY A 58 -2.27 13.63 5.44
CA GLY A 58 -1.82 13.34 4.09
C GLY A 58 -2.12 14.49 3.12
N GLY A 59 -3.35 15.02 3.15
CA GLY A 59 -3.74 16.17 2.34
C GLY A 59 -2.91 17.41 2.63
N MET A 60 -2.68 17.71 3.92
CA MET A 60 -1.85 18.85 4.33
C MET A 60 -0.40 18.68 3.85
N LEU A 61 0.16 17.48 3.97
CA LEU A 61 1.54 17.22 3.56
C LEU A 61 1.70 17.29 2.04
N ILE A 62 0.79 16.72 1.26
CA ILE A 62 0.84 16.83 -0.20
C ILE A 62 0.70 18.29 -0.64
N THR A 63 -0.22 19.05 -0.04
CA THR A 63 -0.36 20.48 -0.32
C THR A 63 0.93 21.22 -0.01
N LEU A 64 1.56 20.92 1.12
CA LEU A 64 2.87 21.49 1.48
C LEU A 64 3.95 21.15 0.43
N MET A 65 3.99 19.91 -0.06
CA MET A 65 4.96 19.51 -1.10
C MET A 65 4.71 20.24 -2.43
N VAL A 66 3.46 20.48 -2.81
CA VAL A 66 3.12 21.29 -3.99
C VAL A 66 3.59 22.74 -3.81
N VAL A 67 3.42 23.33 -2.62
CA VAL A 67 3.91 24.68 -2.31
C VAL A 67 5.45 24.70 -2.34
N VAL A 68 6.11 23.70 -1.77
CA VAL A 68 7.58 23.54 -1.82
C VAL A 68 8.06 23.44 -3.28
N TRP A 69 7.40 22.63 -4.09
CA TRP A 69 7.72 22.52 -5.50
C TRP A 69 7.59 23.87 -6.21
N TRP A 70 6.48 24.58 -6.00
CA TRP A 70 6.22 25.85 -6.63
C TRP A 70 7.23 26.94 -6.22
N LEU A 71 7.56 27.05 -4.92
CA LEU A 71 8.47 28.07 -4.41
C LEU A 71 9.94 27.79 -4.76
N PHE A 72 10.38 26.52 -4.69
CA PHE A 72 11.79 26.17 -4.77
C PHE A 72 12.22 25.60 -6.11
N ILE A 73 11.27 25.26 -6.99
CA ILE A 73 11.56 24.68 -8.30
C ILE A 73 10.89 25.50 -9.40
N GLY A 74 9.56 25.58 -9.43
CA GLY A 74 8.83 26.30 -10.48
C GLY A 74 9.01 27.82 -10.47
N GLY A 75 9.32 28.43 -9.31
CA GLY A 75 9.60 29.85 -9.15
C GLY A 75 11.09 30.21 -9.09
N SER A 76 11.99 29.24 -9.20
CA SER A 76 13.44 29.50 -9.17
C SER A 76 13.95 30.02 -10.51
N SER A 77 14.92 30.95 -10.46
CA SER A 77 15.54 31.51 -11.64
C SER A 77 16.26 30.45 -12.48
N ASP A 78 16.46 30.74 -13.78
CA ASP A 78 16.99 29.86 -14.83
C ASP A 78 18.34 29.16 -14.52
N ASP A 79 19.10 29.66 -13.55
CA ASP A 79 20.40 29.08 -13.15
C ASP A 79 20.29 27.69 -12.54
N LEU A 80 19.10 27.29 -12.03
CA LEU A 80 18.84 25.96 -11.47
C LEU A 80 18.32 24.96 -12.50
N SER A 81 17.82 25.45 -13.64
CA SER A 81 17.31 24.63 -14.74
C SER A 81 18.39 24.25 -15.77
N ALA A 82 19.57 24.84 -15.68
CA ALA A 82 20.66 24.54 -16.58
C ALA A 82 21.20 23.12 -16.40
N GLY A 83 20.85 22.24 -17.30
CA GLY A 83 21.29 20.85 -17.38
C GLY A 83 20.10 19.86 -17.36
N ASP A 84 19.94 19.18 -18.48
CA ASP A 84 18.97 18.09 -18.60
C ASP A 84 19.44 16.85 -17.82
N SER A 85 18.50 16.11 -17.28
CA SER A 85 18.76 14.80 -16.68
C SER A 85 19.40 13.87 -17.70
N VAL A 86 20.40 13.10 -17.28
CA VAL A 86 21.00 12.03 -18.09
C VAL A 86 19.95 10.94 -18.38
N PHE A 87 19.00 10.74 -17.47
CA PHE A 87 17.88 9.85 -17.69
C PHE A 87 16.74 10.59 -18.39
N PHE A 88 16.43 10.21 -19.61
CA PHE A 88 15.30 10.70 -20.42
C PHE A 88 15.35 12.20 -20.78
N SER A 89 16.48 12.88 -20.63
CA SER A 89 16.67 14.30 -20.98
C SER A 89 15.57 15.22 -20.41
N LEU A 90 15.13 14.94 -19.18
CA LEU A 90 14.17 15.77 -18.47
C LEU A 90 14.87 16.99 -17.87
N ASN A 91 14.25 18.16 -17.99
CA ASN A 91 14.71 19.31 -17.21
C ASN A 91 14.42 19.10 -15.71
N PHE A 92 15.05 19.93 -14.85
CA PHE A 92 14.94 19.77 -13.40
C PHE A 92 13.50 19.85 -12.88
N GLU A 93 12.67 20.70 -13.46
CA GLU A 93 11.25 20.83 -13.10
C GLU A 93 10.47 19.57 -13.46
N GLN A 94 10.69 19.02 -14.64
CA GLN A 94 10.07 17.78 -15.11
C GLN A 94 10.54 16.57 -14.27
N ALA A 95 11.83 16.51 -13.94
CA ALA A 95 12.38 15.47 -13.08
C ALA A 95 11.74 15.51 -11.67
N ALA A 96 11.57 16.71 -11.11
CA ALA A 96 10.89 16.87 -9.82
C ALA A 96 9.42 16.42 -9.88
N LEU A 97 8.71 16.77 -10.94
CA LEU A 97 7.33 16.29 -11.14
C LEU A 97 7.28 14.78 -11.32
N ALA A 98 8.21 14.21 -12.10
CA ALA A 98 8.31 12.76 -12.28
C ALA A 98 8.55 12.03 -10.94
N VAL A 99 9.43 12.54 -10.08
CA VAL A 99 9.67 12.01 -8.73
C VAL A 99 8.40 12.01 -7.89
N MET A 100 7.63 13.09 -7.90
CA MET A 100 6.37 13.18 -7.16
C MET A 100 5.33 12.16 -7.67
N VAL A 101 5.17 12.06 -8.98
CA VAL A 101 4.22 11.14 -9.62
C VAL A 101 4.61 9.68 -9.37
N LEU A 102 5.90 9.32 -9.56
CA LEU A 102 6.41 7.98 -9.30
C LEU A 102 6.22 7.58 -7.83
N SER A 103 6.46 8.52 -6.90
CA SER A 103 6.25 8.30 -5.47
C SER A 103 4.78 8.02 -5.13
N LEU A 104 3.86 8.77 -5.72
CA LEU A 104 2.42 8.57 -5.53
C LEU A 104 1.98 7.20 -6.04
N PHE A 105 2.36 6.84 -7.28
CA PHE A 105 2.00 5.55 -7.86
C PHE A 105 2.67 4.38 -7.13
N SER A 106 3.92 4.53 -6.69
CA SER A 106 4.60 3.52 -5.87
C SER A 106 3.85 3.27 -4.56
N ALA A 107 3.40 4.33 -3.87
CA ALA A 107 2.62 4.20 -2.65
C ALA A 107 1.30 3.48 -2.88
N LEU A 108 0.55 3.85 -3.93
CA LEU A 108 -0.69 3.19 -4.33
C LEU A 108 -0.48 1.70 -4.58
N LEU A 109 0.49 1.35 -5.43
CA LEU A 109 0.77 -0.04 -5.79
C LEU A 109 1.27 -0.87 -4.60
N THR A 110 2.03 -0.27 -3.69
CA THR A 110 2.51 -0.94 -2.47
C THR A 110 1.35 -1.34 -1.57
N GLU A 111 0.40 -0.44 -1.33
CA GLU A 111 -0.78 -0.74 -0.50
C GLU A 111 -1.67 -1.77 -1.17
N PHE A 112 -1.96 -1.62 -2.46
CA PHE A 112 -2.72 -2.62 -3.22
C PHE A 112 -2.07 -3.99 -3.19
N SER A 113 -0.74 -4.06 -3.37
CA SER A 113 0.00 -5.32 -3.33
C SER A 113 -0.08 -5.99 -1.95
N ARG A 114 0.08 -5.20 -0.90
CA ARG A 114 0.06 -5.69 0.47
C ARG A 114 -1.28 -6.32 0.83
N ASP A 115 -2.36 -5.66 0.44
CA ASP A 115 -3.70 -6.10 0.79
C ASP A 115 -4.21 -7.22 -0.13
N MET A 116 -3.84 -7.22 -1.42
CA MET A 116 -4.21 -8.29 -2.36
C MET A 116 -3.29 -9.52 -2.33
N GLY A 117 -2.14 -9.44 -1.67
CA GLY A 117 -1.15 -10.52 -1.64
C GLY A 117 -0.52 -10.84 -3.01
N LYS A 118 -0.61 -9.93 -3.98
CA LYS A 118 -0.07 -10.12 -5.34
C LYS A 118 1.35 -9.56 -5.45
N ILE A 119 2.26 -10.36 -5.98
CA ILE A 119 3.69 -9.99 -6.12
C ILE A 119 3.91 -8.94 -7.23
N LEU A 120 3.16 -9.01 -8.32
CA LEU A 120 3.37 -8.16 -9.49
C LEU A 120 3.22 -6.64 -9.18
N PRO A 121 2.18 -6.17 -8.47
CA PRO A 121 2.10 -4.75 -8.10
C PRO A 121 3.23 -4.32 -7.16
N SER A 122 3.72 -5.23 -6.28
CA SER A 122 4.85 -4.94 -5.38
C SER A 122 6.15 -4.71 -6.13
N THR A 123 6.44 -5.54 -7.14
CA THR A 123 7.64 -5.36 -7.97
C THR A 123 7.56 -4.09 -8.80
N ALA A 124 6.40 -3.76 -9.35
CA ALA A 124 6.19 -2.51 -10.06
C ALA A 124 6.36 -1.29 -9.13
N ALA A 125 5.81 -1.34 -7.92
CA ALA A 125 5.98 -0.31 -6.91
C ALA A 125 7.46 -0.10 -6.55
N GLY A 126 8.19 -1.20 -6.32
CA GLY A 126 9.63 -1.18 -6.05
C GLY A 126 10.43 -0.56 -7.21
N GLY A 127 10.10 -0.92 -8.45
CA GLY A 127 10.71 -0.34 -9.65
C GLY A 127 10.50 1.18 -9.74
N MET A 128 9.27 1.64 -9.49
CA MET A 128 8.95 3.08 -9.47
C MET A 128 9.70 3.82 -8.36
N LEU A 129 9.82 3.22 -7.18
CA LEU A 129 10.55 3.81 -6.06
C LEU A 129 12.04 3.92 -6.36
N ILE A 130 12.64 2.89 -6.95
CA ILE A 130 14.04 2.91 -7.39
C ILE A 130 14.26 3.98 -8.46
N LEU A 131 13.36 4.07 -9.45
CA LEU A 131 13.46 5.07 -10.50
C LEU A 131 13.37 6.50 -9.94
N ALA A 132 12.44 6.75 -9.01
CA ALA A 132 12.36 8.02 -8.31
C ALA A 132 13.66 8.31 -7.53
N GLY A 133 14.20 7.33 -6.82
CA GLY A 133 15.49 7.45 -6.10
C GLY A 133 16.69 7.74 -7.02
N LEU A 134 16.70 7.16 -8.22
CA LEU A 134 17.73 7.46 -9.23
C LEU A 134 17.66 8.92 -9.66
N TYR A 135 16.46 9.47 -9.95
CA TYR A 135 16.31 10.90 -10.26
C TYR A 135 16.74 11.80 -9.11
N VAL A 136 16.49 11.41 -7.86
CA VAL A 136 16.93 12.16 -6.68
C VAL A 136 18.44 12.16 -6.55
N ALA A 137 19.09 11.02 -6.77
CA ALA A 137 20.54 10.86 -6.60
C ALA A 137 21.34 11.41 -7.80
N GLU A 138 20.74 11.47 -8.98
CA GLU A 138 21.41 11.79 -10.25
C GLU A 138 22.23 13.09 -10.22
N PRO A 139 21.72 14.25 -9.73
CA PRO A 139 22.50 15.48 -9.74
C PRO A 139 23.81 15.36 -8.96
N PHE A 140 23.77 14.66 -7.83
CA PHE A 140 24.93 14.45 -6.98
C PHE A 140 25.90 13.42 -7.60
N VAL A 141 25.39 12.31 -8.09
CA VAL A 141 26.21 11.26 -8.70
C VAL A 141 26.88 11.77 -9.98
N SER A 142 26.16 12.51 -10.82
CA SER A 142 26.71 13.07 -12.05
C SER A 142 27.82 14.06 -11.77
N SER A 143 27.71 14.90 -10.75
CA SER A 143 28.77 15.85 -10.36
C SER A 143 30.04 15.18 -9.84
N LEU A 144 29.93 13.94 -9.30
CA LEU A 144 31.10 13.18 -8.81
C LEU A 144 31.76 12.31 -9.87
N VAL A 145 30.97 11.73 -10.80
CA VAL A 145 31.43 10.69 -11.72
C VAL A 145 31.80 11.29 -13.06
N ILE A 146 31.10 12.34 -13.52
CA ILE A 146 31.32 12.94 -14.82
C ILE A 146 32.33 14.11 -14.64
N SER A 147 33.60 13.87 -15.00
CA SER A 147 34.70 14.82 -14.83
C SER A 147 34.52 16.17 -15.57
N ASN A 148 33.57 16.26 -16.50
CA ASN A 148 33.18 17.45 -17.24
C ASN A 148 31.72 17.87 -16.92
N SER A 149 31.21 17.57 -15.73
CA SER A 149 29.89 18.06 -15.35
C SER A 149 29.98 19.59 -15.17
N ASP A 150 29.15 20.32 -15.90
CA ASP A 150 29.02 21.78 -15.77
C ASP A 150 28.40 22.20 -14.43
N LEU A 151 28.01 21.20 -13.59
CA LEU A 151 27.39 21.41 -12.31
C LEU A 151 28.43 21.47 -11.19
N GLU A 152 28.52 22.60 -10.53
CA GLU A 152 29.25 22.71 -9.27
C GLU A 152 28.65 21.76 -8.21
N ILE A 153 29.50 21.09 -7.43
CA ILE A 153 29.09 20.14 -6.38
C ILE A 153 28.06 20.75 -5.43
N GLN A 154 28.18 22.03 -5.09
CA GLN A 154 27.24 22.73 -4.24
C GLN A 154 25.85 22.81 -4.86
N VAL A 155 25.74 23.13 -6.14
CA VAL A 155 24.46 23.19 -6.88
C VAL A 155 23.84 21.80 -6.98
N ALA A 156 24.66 20.78 -7.30
CA ALA A 156 24.22 19.39 -7.37
C ALA A 156 23.64 18.90 -6.02
N MET A 157 24.31 19.23 -4.91
CA MET A 157 23.85 18.89 -3.57
C MET A 157 22.51 19.56 -3.24
N TRP A 158 22.34 20.84 -3.57
CA TRP A 158 21.06 21.55 -3.36
C TRP A 158 19.92 20.98 -4.21
N ARG A 159 20.19 20.59 -5.46
CA ARG A 159 19.21 19.91 -6.32
C ARG A 159 18.78 18.57 -5.73
N THR A 160 19.76 17.75 -5.34
CA THR A 160 19.49 16.46 -4.68
C THR A 160 18.67 16.63 -3.40
N LEU A 161 19.01 17.62 -2.57
CA LEU A 161 18.25 17.89 -1.33
C LEU A 161 16.78 18.26 -1.62
N ARG A 162 16.54 19.13 -2.61
CA ARG A 162 15.17 19.52 -3.00
C ARG A 162 14.37 18.34 -3.54
N LEU A 163 14.95 17.53 -4.41
CA LEU A 163 14.31 16.32 -4.94
C LEU A 163 14.07 15.31 -3.83
N GLY A 164 15.02 15.12 -2.92
CA GLY A 164 14.89 14.24 -1.76
C GLY A 164 13.78 14.66 -0.82
N LEU A 165 13.62 15.96 -0.56
CA LEU A 165 12.53 16.51 0.25
C LEU A 165 11.17 16.24 -0.42
N LEU A 166 11.04 16.49 -1.72
CA LEU A 166 9.84 16.21 -2.48
C LEU A 166 9.52 14.72 -2.50
N TRP A 167 10.51 13.89 -2.76
CA TRP A 167 10.37 12.43 -2.74
C TRP A 167 9.86 11.91 -1.41
N GLY A 168 10.55 12.25 -0.32
CA GLY A 168 10.18 11.80 1.02
C GLY A 168 8.82 12.31 1.46
N GLY A 169 8.55 13.61 1.27
CA GLY A 169 7.29 14.24 1.63
C GLY A 169 6.12 13.70 0.82
N THR A 170 6.29 13.52 -0.50
CA THR A 170 5.24 12.97 -1.37
C THR A 170 4.98 11.50 -1.05
N THR A 171 6.03 10.67 -0.88
CA THR A 171 5.88 9.26 -0.52
C THR A 171 5.11 9.09 0.78
N TYR A 172 5.49 9.82 1.82
CA TYR A 172 4.83 9.73 3.12
C TYR A 172 3.39 10.25 3.07
N GLY A 173 3.16 11.41 2.43
CA GLY A 173 1.83 11.97 2.25
C GLY A 173 0.90 11.08 1.45
N SER A 174 1.42 10.45 0.39
CA SER A 174 0.67 9.49 -0.43
C SER A 174 0.26 8.25 0.36
N ASN A 175 1.15 7.69 1.19
CA ASN A 175 0.81 6.56 2.05
C ASN A 175 -0.34 6.90 3.02
N LEU A 176 -0.35 8.09 3.61
CA LEU A 176 -1.45 8.54 4.48
C LEU A 176 -2.77 8.66 3.70
N ILE A 177 -2.75 9.24 2.50
CA ILE A 177 -3.94 9.38 1.66
C ILE A 177 -4.48 8.00 1.25
N VAL A 178 -3.60 7.09 0.83
CA VAL A 178 -4.00 5.73 0.44
C VAL A 178 -4.61 4.98 1.62
N ASN A 179 -4.00 5.06 2.81
CA ASN A 179 -4.59 4.49 4.02
C ASN A 179 -5.97 5.08 4.33
N ALA A 180 -6.13 6.41 4.20
CA ALA A 180 -7.43 7.05 4.40
C ALA A 180 -8.50 6.58 3.40
N LEU A 181 -8.11 6.38 2.13
CA LEU A 181 -9.01 5.85 1.10
C LEU A 181 -9.44 4.41 1.39
N LEU A 182 -8.50 3.57 1.80
CA LEU A 182 -8.78 2.18 2.21
C LEU A 182 -9.70 2.12 3.43
N LEU A 183 -9.46 2.97 4.44
CA LEU A 183 -10.34 3.07 5.60
C LEU A 183 -11.73 3.56 5.22
N LYS A 184 -11.85 4.52 4.31
CA LYS A 184 -13.15 5.00 3.82
C LYS A 184 -13.90 3.93 3.02
N TRP A 185 -13.18 3.13 2.24
CA TRP A 185 -13.76 1.98 1.57
C TRP A 185 -14.24 0.94 2.61
N LEU A 186 -13.40 0.63 3.61
CA LEU A 186 -13.73 -0.31 4.68
C LEU A 186 -15.00 0.11 5.44
N ILE A 187 -15.13 1.39 5.82
CA ILE A 187 -16.32 1.93 6.47
C ILE A 187 -17.58 1.63 5.64
N ARG A 188 -17.54 1.98 4.35
CA ARG A 188 -18.69 1.72 3.45
C ARG A 188 -19.01 0.25 3.33
N PHE A 189 -18.00 -0.60 3.30
CA PHE A 189 -18.16 -2.05 3.22
C PHE A 189 -18.79 -2.61 4.49
N LEU A 190 -18.33 -2.19 5.67
CA LEU A 190 -18.87 -2.62 6.96
C LEU A 190 -20.31 -2.13 7.17
N ASP A 191 -20.61 -0.87 6.78
CA ASP A 191 -21.97 -0.32 6.84
C ASP A 191 -22.93 -1.09 5.92
N ALA A 192 -22.48 -1.48 4.72
CA ALA A 192 -23.31 -2.23 3.77
C ALA A 192 -23.58 -3.68 4.19
N ASN A 193 -22.76 -4.23 5.08
CA ASN A 193 -22.87 -5.62 5.55
C ASN A 193 -23.29 -5.74 7.02
N ASP A 194 -23.74 -4.65 7.66
CA ASP A 194 -24.20 -4.61 9.06
C ASP A 194 -23.20 -5.27 10.05
N TYR A 195 -21.89 -5.01 9.84
CA TYR A 195 -20.83 -5.63 10.64
C TYR A 195 -20.84 -5.13 12.08
N ASP A 196 -20.93 -6.06 13.05
CA ASP A 196 -20.88 -5.74 14.47
C ASP A 196 -19.48 -5.94 15.08
N PHE A 197 -18.92 -4.86 15.61
CA PHE A 197 -17.62 -4.89 16.31
C PHE A 197 -17.71 -5.54 17.71
N SER A 198 -18.90 -5.73 18.27
CA SER A 198 -19.08 -6.27 19.62
C SER A 198 -18.60 -7.72 19.70
N GLU A 199 -18.87 -8.52 18.68
CA GLU A 199 -18.47 -9.94 18.62
C GLU A 199 -16.94 -10.11 18.65
N ARG A 200 -16.20 -9.13 18.10
CA ARG A 200 -14.73 -9.18 18.05
C ARG A 200 -14.08 -8.85 19.39
N ASN A 201 -14.75 -8.07 20.23
CA ASN A 201 -14.23 -7.58 21.49
C ASN A 201 -14.59 -8.49 22.66
N GLU A 202 -15.40 -9.54 22.44
CA GLU A 202 -15.65 -10.52 23.48
C GLU A 202 -14.35 -11.25 23.84
N PRO A 203 -13.94 -11.22 25.13
CA PRO A 203 -12.80 -12.01 25.56
C PRO A 203 -13.12 -13.48 25.28
N PRO A 204 -12.14 -14.28 24.76
CA PRO A 204 -12.38 -15.68 24.48
C PRO A 204 -12.98 -16.33 25.72
N ALA A 205 -14.19 -16.91 25.56
CA ALA A 205 -14.93 -17.53 26.65
C ALA A 205 -13.94 -18.41 27.42
N ARG A 206 -13.74 -18.12 28.72
CA ARG A 206 -12.88 -18.94 29.57
C ARG A 206 -13.36 -20.38 29.44
N ARG A 207 -12.58 -21.20 28.73
CA ARG A 207 -12.82 -22.65 28.78
C ARG A 207 -12.82 -23.04 30.24
N PRO A 208 -13.91 -23.63 30.76
CA PRO A 208 -13.92 -24.11 32.13
C PRO A 208 -12.70 -25.02 32.29
N SER A 209 -11.83 -24.67 33.24
CA SER A 209 -10.68 -25.48 33.56
C SER A 209 -11.19 -26.83 34.01
N SER A 210 -10.91 -27.89 33.28
CA SER A 210 -11.26 -29.28 33.57
C SER A 210 -10.52 -29.85 34.79
N ILE A 211 -10.18 -29.00 35.78
CA ILE A 211 -9.36 -29.36 36.93
C ILE A 211 -10.24 -29.63 38.20
N ASP A 212 -11.57 -29.39 38.14
CA ASP A 212 -12.43 -29.63 39.32
C ASP A 212 -13.30 -30.91 39.18
N ALA A 213 -12.76 -31.97 38.60
CA ALA A 213 -13.40 -33.27 38.56
C ALA A 213 -12.46 -34.37 39.09
N SER A 214 -11.95 -34.20 40.29
CA SER A 214 -11.30 -35.30 41.04
C SER A 214 -11.33 -34.97 42.54
N ASP A 215 -12.49 -35.25 43.16
CA ASP A 215 -12.67 -35.67 44.56
C ASP A 215 -13.67 -36.82 44.62
#